data_350557c3e26e531355f7fbf8f9941e0c
#
_entry.id   350557c3e26e531355f7fbf8f9941e0c
#
_cell.length_a   1.000
_cell.length_b   1.000
_cell.length_c   1.000
_cell.angle_alpha   90.00
_cell.angle_beta   90.00
_cell.angle_gamma   90.00
#
_symmetry.space_group_name_H-M   'P 1'
#
loop_
_entity.id
_entity.type
_entity.pdbx_description
1 polymer ?
#
loop_
_entity_poly.entity_id
_entity_poly.type
_entity_poly.pdbx_seq_one_letter_code
_entity_poly.pdbx_strand_id
1 'polypeptide(L)'
;MATLQDRFNINSQLEHLQAKYVGTGHADLGRFEWAVNVHRDSYASYIGHHPLVSYFAIAENESVGRKKYDLMQKMLLPCGFPPAREEEVE
;
A
#
# COMPACT_ATOMS: atom_id res chain seq x y z
N MET A 1 36.41 0.03 -3.70
CA MET A 1 35.98 -0.18 -2.31
C MET A 1 35.14 1.01 -1.87
N ALA A 2 33.98 0.75 -1.29
CA ALA A 2 33.10 1.83 -0.83
C ALA A 2 33.68 2.48 0.43
N THR A 3 33.81 3.80 0.41
CA THR A 3 34.21 4.56 1.57
C THR A 3 32.98 4.80 2.49
N LEU A 4 33.27 5.29 3.69
CA LEU A 4 32.19 5.67 4.60
C LEU A 4 31.30 6.75 3.98
N GLN A 5 31.91 7.69 3.25
CA GLN A 5 31.15 8.74 2.59
C GLN A 5 30.22 8.19 1.50
N ASP A 6 30.68 7.18 0.77
CA ASP A 6 29.85 6.53 -0.26
C ASP A 6 28.65 5.86 0.37
N ARG A 7 28.82 5.25 1.55
CA ARG A 7 27.71 4.63 2.29
C ARG A 7 26.69 5.67 2.73
N PHE A 8 27.14 6.83 3.18
CA PHE A 8 26.23 7.92 3.54
C PHE A 8 25.47 8.43 2.33
N ASN A 9 26.14 8.51 1.18
CA ASN A 9 25.49 8.93 -0.05
C ASN A 9 24.40 7.95 -0.49
N ILE A 10 24.66 6.64 -0.35
CA ILE A 10 23.69 5.62 -0.68
C ILE A 10 22.46 5.75 0.23
N ASN A 11 22.66 5.91 1.54
CA ASN A 11 21.58 6.08 2.48
C ASN A 11 20.77 7.34 2.18
N SER A 12 21.45 8.44 1.85
CA SER A 12 20.79 9.69 1.49
C SER A 12 19.93 9.52 0.24
N GLN A 13 20.43 8.79 -0.76
CA GLN A 13 19.68 8.53 -1.98
C GLN A 13 18.45 7.67 -1.70
N LEU A 14 18.58 6.67 -0.85
CA LEU A 14 17.44 5.83 -0.46
C LEU A 14 16.36 6.65 0.25
N GLU A 15 16.78 7.50 1.19
CA GLU A 15 15.86 8.37 1.91
C GLU A 15 15.14 9.32 0.95
N HIS A 16 15.89 9.87 -0.01
CA HIS A 16 15.32 10.77 -1.01
C HIS A 16 14.28 10.06 -1.86
N LEU A 17 14.57 8.83 -2.29
CA LEU A 17 13.60 8.06 -3.07
C LEU A 17 12.37 7.71 -2.26
N GLN A 18 12.53 7.36 -1.00
CA GLN A 18 11.40 7.07 -0.12
C GLN A 18 10.51 8.29 0.06
N ALA A 19 11.12 9.46 0.22
CA ALA A 19 10.36 10.70 0.36
C ALA A 19 9.62 11.05 -0.94
N LYS A 20 10.24 10.76 -2.10
CA LYS A 20 9.66 11.04 -3.40
C LYS A 20 8.52 10.09 -3.75
N TYR A 21 8.66 8.83 -3.37
CA TYR A 21 7.65 7.79 -3.64
C TYR A 21 6.96 7.37 -2.35
N VAL A 22 6.29 8.34 -1.75
CA VAL A 22 5.51 8.09 -0.52
C VAL A 22 4.46 7.01 -0.80
N GLY A 23 4.32 6.08 0.13
CA GLY A 23 3.37 4.99 0.00
C GLY A 23 4.00 3.68 -0.47
N THR A 24 5.25 3.71 -0.94
CA THR A 24 5.94 2.48 -1.33
C THR A 24 6.51 1.71 -0.13
N GLY A 25 6.56 2.36 1.04
CA GLY A 25 7.03 1.74 2.26
C GLY A 25 8.54 1.77 2.41
N HIS A 26 9.05 0.90 3.24
CA HIS A 26 10.48 0.82 3.53
C HIS A 26 11.18 -0.12 2.57
N ALA A 27 12.50 0.07 2.41
CA ALA A 27 13.29 -0.77 1.51
C ALA A 27 13.30 -2.26 1.93
N ASP A 28 13.11 -2.51 3.21
CA ASP A 28 13.12 -3.86 3.77
C ASP A 28 11.71 -4.44 3.91
N LEU A 29 10.79 -3.99 3.08
CA LEU A 29 9.42 -4.48 3.09
C LEU A 29 9.34 -5.97 2.90
N GLY A 30 8.51 -6.63 3.73
CA GLY A 30 8.15 -7.99 3.49
C GLY A 30 7.11 -8.10 2.38
N ARG A 31 6.91 -9.32 1.90
CA ARG A 31 5.96 -9.59 0.83
C ARG A 31 4.53 -9.18 1.21
N PHE A 32 4.16 -9.46 2.44
CA PHE A 32 2.82 -9.11 2.94
C PHE A 32 2.62 -7.60 2.97
N GLU A 33 3.60 -6.86 3.47
CA GLU A 33 3.50 -5.40 3.56
C GLU A 33 3.42 -4.76 2.18
N TRP A 34 4.18 -5.28 1.22
CA TRP A 34 4.10 -4.80 -0.16
C TRP A 34 2.70 -5.01 -0.74
N ALA A 35 2.14 -6.21 -0.54
CA ALA A 35 0.81 -6.52 -1.02
C ALA A 35 -0.24 -5.61 -0.39
N VAL A 36 -0.13 -5.33 0.91
CA VAL A 36 -1.04 -4.42 1.60
C VAL A 36 -0.98 -3.03 0.98
N ASN A 37 0.24 -2.52 0.74
CA ASN A 37 0.40 -1.19 0.15
C ASN A 37 -0.20 -1.12 -1.25
N VAL A 38 0.06 -2.12 -2.09
CA VAL A 38 -0.48 -2.17 -3.45
C VAL A 38 -2.01 -2.20 -3.43
N HIS A 39 -2.61 -3.03 -2.57
CA HIS A 39 -4.06 -3.12 -2.48
C HIS A 39 -4.68 -1.82 -1.98
N ARG A 40 -4.08 -1.19 -0.97
CA ARG A 40 -4.58 0.08 -0.47
C ARG A 40 -4.53 1.17 -1.53
N ASP A 41 -3.43 1.24 -2.28
CA ASP A 41 -3.28 2.21 -3.35
C ASP A 41 -4.31 1.96 -4.45
N SER A 42 -4.56 0.70 -4.77
CA SER A 42 -5.58 0.34 -5.77
C SER A 42 -6.96 0.78 -5.32
N TYR A 43 -7.35 0.49 -4.09
CA TYR A 43 -8.65 0.90 -3.57
C TYR A 43 -8.79 2.41 -3.51
N ALA A 44 -7.73 3.11 -3.11
CA ALA A 44 -7.73 4.57 -3.09
C ALA A 44 -7.91 5.15 -4.50
N SER A 45 -7.25 4.53 -5.49
CA SER A 45 -7.41 4.92 -6.88
C SER A 45 -8.85 4.73 -7.36
N TYR A 46 -9.47 3.61 -7.01
CA TYR A 46 -10.85 3.34 -7.40
C TYR A 46 -11.79 4.37 -6.81
N ILE A 47 -11.60 4.72 -5.53
CA ILE A 47 -12.43 5.72 -4.86
C ILE A 47 -12.26 7.09 -5.49
N GLY A 48 -11.03 7.42 -5.88
CA GLY A 48 -10.71 8.73 -6.46
C GLY A 48 -11.17 8.93 -7.89
N HIS A 49 -11.59 7.88 -8.58
CA HIS A 49 -12.02 7.95 -9.97
C HIS A 49 -13.50 7.59 -10.07
N HIS A 50 -14.35 8.61 -10.17
CA HIS A 50 -15.80 8.40 -10.20
C HIS A 50 -16.25 7.41 -11.26
N PRO A 51 -15.75 7.42 -12.49
CA PRO A 51 -16.16 6.43 -13.49
C PRO A 51 -15.89 4.98 -13.07
N LEU A 52 -14.77 4.73 -12.41
CA LEU A 52 -14.45 3.38 -11.93
C LEU A 52 -15.39 2.94 -10.80
N VAL A 53 -15.63 3.84 -9.84
CA VAL A 53 -16.57 3.53 -8.75
C VAL A 53 -17.95 3.26 -9.30
N SER A 54 -18.40 4.07 -10.25
CA SER A 54 -19.70 3.89 -10.89
C SER A 54 -19.80 2.55 -11.60
N TYR A 55 -18.74 2.16 -12.31
CA TYR A 55 -18.68 0.88 -12.99
C TYR A 55 -18.82 -0.27 -11.99
N PHE A 56 -18.07 -0.23 -10.89
CA PHE A 56 -18.14 -1.28 -9.88
C PHE A 56 -19.51 -1.32 -9.20
N ALA A 57 -20.10 -0.16 -8.94
CA ALA A 57 -21.42 -0.08 -8.34
C ALA A 57 -22.49 -0.72 -9.23
N ILE A 58 -22.43 -0.45 -10.52
CA ILE A 58 -23.36 -1.05 -11.48
C ILE A 58 -23.13 -2.55 -11.58
N ALA A 59 -21.88 -2.99 -11.65
CA ALA A 59 -21.55 -4.40 -11.77
C ALA A 59 -22.02 -5.20 -10.56
N GLU A 60 -21.95 -4.61 -9.36
CA GLU A 60 -22.36 -5.28 -8.13
C GLU A 60 -23.78 -4.93 -7.69
N ASN A 61 -24.48 -4.12 -8.49
CA ASN A 61 -25.85 -3.70 -8.21
C ASN A 61 -25.97 -2.99 -6.86
N GLU A 62 -25.07 -2.03 -6.64
CA GLU A 62 -25.04 -1.23 -5.42
C GLU A 62 -25.04 0.26 -5.76
N SER A 63 -25.30 1.12 -4.77
CA SER A 63 -25.16 2.55 -4.96
C SER A 63 -23.68 2.95 -4.95
N VAL A 64 -23.37 4.11 -5.56
CA VAL A 64 -21.99 4.63 -5.57
C VAL A 64 -21.50 4.88 -4.13
N GLY A 65 -22.37 5.44 -3.28
CA GLY A 65 -22.00 5.69 -1.89
C GLY A 65 -21.69 4.42 -1.13
N ARG A 66 -22.50 3.39 -1.33
CA ARG A 66 -22.26 2.10 -0.71
C ARG A 66 -20.95 1.49 -1.19
N LYS A 67 -20.67 1.60 -2.49
CA LYS A 67 -19.44 1.05 -3.06
C LYS A 67 -18.21 1.77 -2.51
N LYS A 68 -18.27 3.10 -2.38
CA LYS A 68 -17.18 3.85 -1.75
C LYS A 68 -16.94 3.39 -0.33
N TYR A 69 -18.01 3.20 0.44
CA TYR A 69 -17.91 2.71 1.82
C TYR A 69 -17.23 1.35 1.85
N ASP A 70 -17.67 0.42 1.00
CA ASP A 70 -17.10 -0.93 0.95
C ASP A 70 -15.61 -0.89 0.63
N LEU A 71 -15.20 -0.07 -0.34
CA LEU A 71 -13.80 0.07 -0.70
C LEU A 71 -12.97 0.65 0.45
N MET A 72 -13.52 1.62 1.17
CA MET A 72 -12.85 2.19 2.33
C MET A 72 -12.68 1.15 3.44
N GLN A 73 -13.68 0.32 3.66
CA GLN A 73 -13.58 -0.77 4.64
C GLN A 73 -12.50 -1.78 4.25
N LYS A 74 -12.39 -2.09 2.97
CA LYS A 74 -11.37 -3.03 2.48
C LYS A 74 -9.96 -2.49 2.66
N MET A 75 -9.79 -1.18 2.75
CA MET A 75 -8.47 -0.60 2.96
C MET A 75 -7.91 -0.84 4.36
N LEU A 76 -8.75 -1.21 5.31
CA LEU A 76 -8.30 -1.47 6.68
C LEU A 76 -7.42 -2.71 6.76
N LEU A 77 -7.89 -3.82 6.18
CA LEU A 77 -7.12 -5.08 6.14
C LEU A 77 -7.22 -5.66 4.73
N PRO A 78 -6.52 -5.08 3.75
CA PRO A 78 -6.68 -5.48 2.34
C PRO A 78 -6.35 -6.94 2.07
N CYS A 79 -5.40 -7.50 2.81
CA CYS A 79 -4.94 -8.87 2.64
C CYS A 79 -5.26 -9.74 3.84
N GLY A 80 -6.25 -9.32 4.66
CA GLY A 80 -6.61 -10.02 5.87
C GLY A 80 -5.64 -9.72 7.01
N PHE A 81 -5.66 -10.55 8.03
CA PHE A 81 -4.78 -10.35 9.17
C PHE A 81 -3.34 -10.65 8.78
N PRO A 82 -2.36 -9.91 9.36
CA PRO A 82 -0.95 -10.18 9.08
C PRO A 82 -0.54 -11.57 9.57
N PRO A 83 0.42 -12.22 8.88
CA PRO A 83 0.90 -13.52 9.34
C PRO A 83 1.62 -13.37 10.66
N ALA A 84 1.59 -14.43 11.48
CA ALA A 84 2.31 -14.44 12.74
C ALA A 84 3.81 -14.34 12.48
N ARG A 85 4.49 -13.53 13.29
CA ARG A 85 5.94 -13.37 13.18
C ARG A 85 6.64 -14.47 13.95
N GLU A 86 7.61 -15.11 13.31
CA GLU A 86 8.38 -16.15 13.95
C GLU A 86 9.16 -15.61 15.16
N GLU A 87 9.60 -14.36 15.07
CA GLU A 87 10.33 -13.75 16.18
C GLU A 87 9.51 -13.67 17.47
N GLU A 88 8.22 -13.66 17.37
CA GLU A 88 7.34 -13.58 18.52
C GLU A 88 7.18 -14.92 19.22
N VAL A 89 7.63 -15.98 18.58
CA VAL A 89 7.53 -17.33 19.13
C VAL A 89 8.62 -17.62 20.15
N GLU A 90 9.72 -16.89 20.11
CA GLU A 90 10.83 -17.09 21.04
C GLU A 90 10.46 -16.74 22.49
#